data_4bb0c62d8f2d24e13c46bb12e6b16094
#
_entry.id   4bb0c62d8f2d24e13c46bb12e6b16094
#
_cell.length_a   1.000
_cell.length_b   1.000
_cell.length_c   1.000
_cell.angle_alpha   90.00
_cell.angle_beta   90.00
_cell.angle_gamma   90.00
#
_symmetry.space_group_name_H-M   'P 1'
#
loop_
_entity.id
_entity.type
_entity.pdbx_description
1 polymer ?
#
loop_
_entity_poly.entity_id
_entity_poly.type
_entity_poly.pdbx_seq_one_letter_code
_entity_poly.pdbx_strand_id
1 'polypeptide(L)'
;GMSEEKRSPGLGVGLMLVCAVLWSTAGLFIKSVPWNSMVLAGWRGLAATLTLWLFMRKMHYRVRIDMRTVLIGLCVSGTSILFLIANRLTTAANAIVLQYTSPVFLVVLSMLIFRRRYRAADYVTVIITVCGIALFFFDQLTPGGMLGNILALIDGVTMGGVYLFTGESDEERRLSGIFLGLAVTTAVGIPFTVAYPPEVTVTSVLAVIAMGVLQL
;
A
#
# COMPACT_ATOMS: atom_id res chain seq x y z
N GLY A 1 8.96 -6.71 36.65
CA GLY A 1 7.91 -7.42 35.96
C GLY A 1 6.99 -6.44 35.22
N MET A 2 7.33 -6.09 33.98
CA MET A 2 6.37 -5.41 33.12
C MET A 2 5.34 -6.46 32.70
N SER A 3 4.10 -6.25 33.10
CA SER A 3 2.98 -7.08 32.70
C SER A 3 2.89 -7.08 31.18
N GLU A 4 3.18 -8.21 30.54
CA GLU A 4 2.69 -8.48 29.20
C GLU A 4 1.17 -8.39 29.28
N GLU A 5 0.65 -7.26 28.86
CA GLU A 5 -0.77 -7.07 28.66
C GLU A 5 -1.17 -8.09 27.58
N LYS A 6 -1.77 -9.18 28.01
CA LYS A 6 -2.36 -10.19 27.13
C LYS A 6 -3.41 -9.48 26.29
N ARG A 7 -2.99 -8.97 25.13
CA ARG A 7 -3.93 -8.48 24.12
C ARG A 7 -4.91 -9.61 23.84
N SER A 8 -6.18 -9.38 24.13
CA SER A 8 -7.19 -10.41 23.90
C SER A 8 -7.22 -10.76 22.41
N PRO A 9 -7.20 -12.05 22.02
CA PRO A 9 -7.26 -12.44 20.60
C PRO A 9 -8.47 -11.84 19.88
N GLY A 10 -9.57 -11.62 20.57
CA GLY A 10 -10.78 -10.99 20.01
C GLY A 10 -10.58 -9.53 19.62
N LEU A 11 -9.78 -8.75 20.36
CA LEU A 11 -9.46 -7.36 20.00
C LEU A 11 -8.61 -7.30 18.72
N GLY A 12 -7.63 -8.18 18.58
CA GLY A 12 -6.80 -8.26 17.39
C GLY A 12 -7.62 -8.61 16.13
N VAL A 13 -8.50 -9.58 16.22
CA VAL A 13 -9.40 -9.97 15.13
C VAL A 13 -10.35 -8.80 14.79
N GLY A 14 -10.92 -8.14 15.80
CA GLY A 14 -11.80 -6.98 15.59
C GLY A 14 -11.10 -5.83 14.89
N LEU A 15 -9.85 -5.51 15.28
CA LEU A 15 -9.05 -4.47 14.63
C LEU A 15 -8.72 -4.83 13.17
N MET A 16 -8.36 -6.09 12.89
CA MET A 16 -8.11 -6.55 11.52
C MET A 16 -9.34 -6.45 10.65
N LEU A 17 -10.52 -6.79 11.17
CA LEU A 17 -11.78 -6.65 10.44
C LEU A 17 -12.09 -5.18 10.12
N VAL A 18 -11.88 -4.27 11.06
CA VAL A 18 -12.05 -2.82 10.85
C VAL A 18 -11.08 -2.33 9.75
N CYS A 19 -9.81 -2.72 9.81
CA CYS A 19 -8.83 -2.38 8.77
C CYS A 19 -9.27 -2.92 7.40
N ALA A 20 -9.73 -4.16 7.32
CA ALA A 20 -10.17 -4.77 6.07
C ALA A 20 -11.36 -4.02 5.48
N VAL A 21 -12.34 -3.61 6.30
CA VAL A 21 -13.48 -2.82 5.86
C VAL A 21 -13.05 -1.45 5.36
N LEU A 22 -12.18 -0.75 6.10
CA LEU A 22 -11.67 0.57 5.70
C LEU A 22 -10.89 0.48 4.39
N TRP A 23 -10.07 -0.52 4.21
CA TRP A 23 -9.30 -0.70 2.98
C TRP A 23 -10.17 -1.13 1.80
N SER A 24 -11.22 -1.91 2.05
CA SER A 24 -12.14 -2.32 0.99
C SER A 24 -12.92 -1.14 0.39
N THR A 25 -13.08 -0.05 1.13
CA THR A 25 -13.72 1.18 0.63
C THR A 25 -12.80 2.05 -0.22
N ALA A 26 -11.49 1.77 -0.26
CA ALA A 26 -10.51 2.58 -0.99
C ALA A 26 -10.84 2.71 -2.48
N GLY A 27 -11.20 1.62 -3.14
CA GLY A 27 -11.57 1.63 -4.55
C GLY A 27 -12.79 2.52 -4.83
N LEU A 28 -13.77 2.50 -3.95
CA LEU A 28 -14.96 3.34 -4.06
C LEU A 28 -14.60 4.83 -3.91
N PHE A 29 -13.80 5.19 -2.93
CA PHE A 29 -13.34 6.57 -2.74
C PHE A 29 -12.50 7.06 -3.92
N ILE A 30 -11.58 6.23 -4.42
CA ILE A 30 -10.73 6.55 -5.56
C ILE A 30 -11.59 6.87 -6.80
N LYS A 31 -12.63 6.07 -7.06
CA LYS A 31 -13.51 6.28 -8.22
C LYS A 31 -14.48 7.43 -8.04
N SER A 32 -14.77 7.84 -6.81
CA SER A 32 -15.68 8.95 -6.52
C SER A 32 -15.04 10.33 -6.66
N VAL A 33 -13.71 10.42 -6.66
CA VAL A 33 -12.98 11.68 -6.78
C VAL A 33 -12.48 11.87 -8.21
N PRO A 34 -12.98 12.87 -8.97
CA PRO A 34 -12.63 13.05 -10.39
C PRO A 34 -11.31 13.77 -10.61
N TRP A 35 -10.32 13.54 -9.77
CA TRP A 35 -9.01 14.15 -9.89
C TRP A 35 -8.07 13.28 -10.72
N ASN A 36 -7.02 13.90 -11.29
CA ASN A 36 -5.91 13.15 -11.88
C ASN A 36 -5.33 12.15 -10.85
N SER A 37 -4.92 10.98 -11.30
CA SER A 37 -4.43 9.91 -10.41
C SER A 37 -3.25 10.34 -9.55
N MET A 38 -2.28 11.05 -10.14
CA MET A 38 -1.10 11.53 -9.41
C MET A 38 -1.45 12.66 -8.44
N VAL A 39 -2.39 13.53 -8.81
CA VAL A 39 -2.92 14.59 -7.93
C VAL A 39 -3.61 13.97 -6.71
N LEU A 40 -4.47 13.00 -6.93
CA LEU A 40 -5.17 12.31 -5.85
C LEU A 40 -4.19 11.57 -4.93
N ALA A 41 -3.21 10.86 -5.50
CA ALA A 41 -2.18 10.17 -4.73
C ALA A 41 -1.38 11.15 -3.86
N GLY A 42 -1.01 12.31 -4.40
CA GLY A 42 -0.27 13.34 -3.68
C GLY A 42 -1.04 13.91 -2.49
N TRP A 43 -2.28 14.31 -2.68
CA TRP A 43 -3.10 14.89 -1.61
C TRP A 43 -3.52 13.86 -0.56
N ARG A 44 -3.87 12.65 -0.98
CA ARG A 44 -4.08 11.53 -0.07
C ARG A 44 -2.82 11.25 0.74
N GLY A 45 -1.66 11.25 0.08
CA GLY A 45 -0.35 11.08 0.71
C GLY A 45 -0.05 12.19 1.72
N LEU A 46 -0.41 13.44 1.43
CA LEU A 46 -0.25 14.56 2.36
C LEU A 46 -1.08 14.35 3.63
N ALA A 47 -2.34 14.00 3.51
CA ALA A 47 -3.20 13.71 4.65
C ALA A 47 -2.63 12.57 5.50
N ALA A 48 -2.19 11.49 4.86
CA ALA A 48 -1.54 10.35 5.53
C ALA A 48 -0.21 10.74 6.19
N THR A 49 0.61 11.55 5.52
CA THR A 49 1.89 12.04 6.05
C THR A 49 1.69 12.86 7.33
N LEU A 50 0.75 13.78 7.30
CA LEU A 50 0.44 14.61 8.47
C LEU A 50 -0.10 13.77 9.64
N THR A 51 -0.98 12.82 9.35
CA THR A 51 -1.52 11.91 10.37
C THR A 51 -0.42 11.08 11.00
N LEU A 52 0.47 10.51 10.20
CA LEU A 52 1.58 9.70 10.69
C LEU A 52 2.62 10.54 11.45
N TRP A 53 2.88 11.76 10.99
CA TRP A 53 3.79 12.67 11.68
C TRP A 53 3.27 13.02 13.08
N LEU A 54 2.00 13.33 13.21
CA LEU A 54 1.36 13.59 14.52
C LEU A 54 1.44 12.37 15.43
N PHE A 55 1.21 11.18 14.89
CA PHE A 55 1.33 9.93 15.64
C PHE A 55 2.77 9.70 16.12
N MET A 56 3.76 9.84 15.25
CA MET A 56 5.17 9.66 15.60
C MET A 56 5.62 10.67 16.65
N ARG A 57 5.16 11.93 16.53
CA ARG A 57 5.45 12.97 17.52
C ARG A 57 4.86 12.65 18.88
N LYS A 58 3.62 12.15 18.91
CA LYS A 58 2.95 11.72 20.16
C LYS A 58 3.69 10.56 20.82
N MET A 59 4.23 9.63 20.05
CA MET A 59 4.99 8.48 20.52
C MET A 59 6.46 8.79 20.77
N HIS A 60 6.91 10.04 20.57
CA HIS A 60 8.30 10.47 20.69
C HIS A 60 9.27 9.73 19.75
N TYR A 61 8.80 9.28 18.60
CA TYR A 61 9.64 8.70 17.56
C TYR A 61 10.32 9.79 16.71
N ARG A 62 11.55 9.52 16.30
CA ARG A 62 12.29 10.35 15.36
C ARG A 62 12.24 9.75 13.96
N VAL A 63 12.22 10.61 12.95
CA VAL A 63 12.37 10.18 11.56
C VAL A 63 13.83 9.79 11.33
N ARG A 64 14.08 8.51 11.06
CA ARG A 64 15.40 7.98 10.72
C ARG A 64 15.53 7.86 9.21
N ILE A 65 16.70 8.23 8.69
CA ILE A 65 17.02 8.12 7.27
C ILE A 65 18.23 7.21 7.13
N ASP A 66 17.99 5.98 6.69
CA ASP A 66 19.02 5.00 6.38
C ASP A 66 18.62 4.20 5.13
N MET A 67 19.46 3.27 4.68
CA MET A 67 19.15 2.46 3.50
C MET A 67 17.83 1.71 3.65
N ARG A 68 17.54 1.18 4.82
CA ARG A 68 16.32 0.42 5.08
C ARG A 68 15.08 1.30 5.01
N THR A 69 15.09 2.48 5.62
CA THR A 69 13.96 3.42 5.58
C THR A 69 13.73 3.97 4.17
N VAL A 70 14.78 4.19 3.40
CA VAL A 70 14.67 4.60 1.99
C VAL A 70 14.04 3.49 1.15
N LEU A 71 14.43 2.23 1.33
CA LEU A 71 13.83 1.09 0.62
C LEU A 71 12.34 0.93 0.97
N ILE A 72 11.99 1.03 2.24
CA ILE A 72 10.59 1.02 2.68
C ILE A 72 9.84 2.18 2.03
N GLY A 73 10.40 3.35 2.03
CA GLY A 73 9.80 4.55 1.44
C GLY A 73 9.53 4.42 -0.05
N LEU A 74 10.48 3.90 -0.80
CA LEU A 74 10.30 3.65 -2.24
C LEU A 74 9.20 2.63 -2.51
N CYS A 75 9.14 1.55 -1.73
CA CYS A 75 8.10 0.55 -1.86
C CYS A 75 6.72 1.12 -1.47
N VAL A 76 6.62 1.90 -0.41
CA VAL A 76 5.37 2.54 0.02
C VAL A 76 4.88 3.53 -1.04
N SER A 77 5.75 4.37 -1.57
CA SER A 77 5.40 5.31 -2.64
C SER A 77 4.95 4.58 -3.90
N GLY A 78 5.68 3.54 -4.30
CA GLY A 78 5.32 2.68 -5.42
C GLY A 78 3.93 2.07 -5.26
N THR A 79 3.66 1.46 -4.12
CA THR A 79 2.36 0.88 -3.78
C THR A 79 1.25 1.92 -3.81
N SER A 80 1.44 3.08 -3.22
CA SER A 80 0.44 4.14 -3.17
C SER A 80 0.04 4.64 -4.56
N ILE A 81 1.01 4.83 -5.44
CA ILE A 81 0.79 5.32 -6.79
C ILE A 81 0.23 4.23 -7.69
N LEU A 82 0.83 3.05 -7.69
CA LEU A 82 0.44 1.94 -8.56
C LEU A 82 -0.96 1.43 -8.26
N PHE A 83 -1.31 1.29 -6.98
CA PHE A 83 -2.64 0.85 -6.58
C PHE A 83 -3.72 1.83 -7.06
N LEU A 84 -3.47 3.13 -6.93
CA LEU A 84 -4.43 4.15 -7.34
C LEU A 84 -4.61 4.17 -8.86
N ILE A 85 -3.53 4.11 -9.62
CA ILE A 85 -3.58 4.05 -11.09
C ILE A 85 -4.24 2.75 -11.56
N ALA A 86 -3.86 1.62 -10.98
CA ALA A 86 -4.45 0.33 -11.30
C ALA A 86 -5.95 0.31 -11.05
N ASN A 87 -6.38 0.86 -9.92
CA ASN A 87 -7.80 0.94 -9.54
C ASN A 87 -8.64 1.73 -10.55
N ARG A 88 -8.04 2.71 -11.23
CA ARG A 88 -8.71 3.49 -12.27
C ARG A 88 -8.69 2.83 -13.64
N LEU A 89 -7.68 2.03 -13.93
CA LEU A 89 -7.53 1.37 -15.24
C LEU A 89 -8.22 0.01 -15.31
N THR A 90 -8.47 -0.63 -14.18
CA THR A 90 -9.19 -1.88 -14.08
C THR A 90 -10.31 -1.78 -13.04
N THR A 91 -10.90 -2.91 -12.64
CA THR A 91 -11.89 -2.91 -11.55
C THR A 91 -11.22 -2.86 -10.19
N ALA A 92 -11.92 -2.32 -9.18
CA ALA A 92 -11.44 -2.32 -7.82
C ALA A 92 -11.17 -3.75 -7.30
N ALA A 93 -12.03 -4.70 -7.69
CA ALA A 93 -11.87 -6.11 -7.33
C ALA A 93 -10.59 -6.69 -7.92
N ASN A 94 -10.30 -6.45 -9.20
CA ASN A 94 -9.08 -6.94 -9.85
C ASN A 94 -7.83 -6.32 -9.22
N ALA A 95 -7.84 -5.02 -8.95
CA ALA A 95 -6.71 -4.33 -8.33
C ALA A 95 -6.42 -4.91 -6.93
N ILE A 96 -7.43 -5.15 -6.12
CA ILE A 96 -7.28 -5.72 -4.77
C ILE A 96 -6.81 -7.16 -4.82
N VAL A 97 -7.41 -8.00 -5.66
CA VAL A 97 -7.03 -9.41 -5.80
C VAL A 97 -5.57 -9.54 -6.21
N LEU A 98 -5.13 -8.77 -7.18
CA LEU A 98 -3.74 -8.80 -7.65
C LEU A 98 -2.77 -8.20 -6.62
N GLN A 99 -3.17 -7.18 -5.88
CA GLN A 99 -2.38 -6.67 -4.76
C GLN A 99 -2.18 -7.72 -3.66
N TYR A 100 -3.19 -8.54 -3.40
CA TYR A 100 -3.11 -9.62 -2.40
C TYR A 100 -2.22 -10.79 -2.80
N THR A 101 -1.60 -10.76 -3.97
CA THR A 101 -0.47 -11.65 -4.29
C THR A 101 0.83 -11.28 -3.57
N SER A 102 0.84 -10.16 -2.85
CA SER A 102 2.00 -9.64 -2.12
C SER A 102 2.69 -10.65 -1.18
N PRO A 103 1.99 -11.56 -0.45
CA PRO A 103 2.66 -12.57 0.34
C PRO A 103 3.57 -13.50 -0.47
N VAL A 104 3.19 -13.82 -1.69
CA VAL A 104 4.02 -14.63 -2.61
C VAL A 104 5.28 -13.87 -3.01
N PHE A 105 5.14 -12.59 -3.35
CA PHE A 105 6.30 -11.75 -3.67
C PHE A 105 7.19 -11.50 -2.45
N LEU A 106 6.61 -11.43 -1.26
CA LEU A 106 7.38 -11.40 -0.01
C LEU A 106 8.30 -12.62 0.10
N VAL A 107 7.79 -13.82 -0.13
CA VAL A 107 8.57 -15.06 -0.10
C VAL A 107 9.65 -15.05 -1.18
N VAL A 108 9.31 -14.70 -2.40
CA VAL A 108 10.26 -14.65 -3.53
C VAL A 108 11.37 -13.63 -3.27
N LEU A 109 11.03 -12.41 -2.87
CA LEU A 109 12.02 -11.37 -2.56
C LEU A 109 12.90 -11.76 -1.38
N SER A 110 12.33 -12.39 -0.37
CA SER A 110 13.06 -12.89 0.80
C SER A 110 14.11 -13.93 0.40
N MET A 111 13.77 -14.82 -0.52
CA MET A 111 14.72 -15.81 -1.07
C MET A 111 15.84 -15.16 -1.88
N LEU A 112 15.50 -14.17 -2.71
CA LEU A 112 16.46 -13.52 -3.61
C LEU A 112 17.37 -12.54 -2.87
N ILE A 113 16.85 -11.73 -1.96
CA ILE A 113 17.59 -10.65 -1.28
C ILE A 113 18.27 -11.18 -0.02
N PHE A 114 17.54 -11.89 0.84
CA PHE A 114 18.05 -12.37 2.13
C PHE A 114 18.49 -13.84 2.07
N ARG A 115 18.36 -14.51 0.93
CA ARG A 115 18.73 -15.93 0.72
C ARG A 115 18.10 -16.86 1.75
N ARG A 116 16.89 -16.57 2.19
CA ARG A 116 16.15 -17.41 3.14
C ARG A 116 15.68 -18.69 2.47
N ARG A 117 15.68 -19.78 3.24
CA ARG A 117 15.09 -21.05 2.81
C ARG A 117 13.70 -21.17 3.43
N TYR A 118 12.77 -21.67 2.64
CA TYR A 118 11.39 -21.91 3.05
C TYR A 118 11.05 -23.40 2.98
N ARG A 119 9.95 -23.77 3.61
CA ARG A 119 9.44 -25.15 3.56
C ARG A 119 8.92 -25.48 2.16
N ALA A 120 8.88 -26.77 1.84
CA ALA A 120 8.32 -27.23 0.55
C ALA A 120 6.87 -26.75 0.32
N ALA A 121 6.07 -26.66 1.40
CA ALA A 121 4.71 -26.13 1.35
C ALA A 121 4.67 -24.69 0.87
N ASP A 122 5.63 -23.84 1.24
CA ASP A 122 5.69 -22.44 0.82
C ASP A 122 6.00 -22.33 -0.67
N TYR A 123 6.91 -23.17 -1.18
CA TYR A 123 7.21 -23.23 -2.63
C TYR A 123 6.00 -23.70 -3.45
N VAL A 124 5.27 -24.69 -2.94
CA VAL A 124 4.02 -25.17 -3.57
C VAL A 124 2.99 -24.04 -3.62
N THR A 125 2.83 -23.29 -2.54
CA THR A 125 1.93 -22.12 -2.49
C THR A 125 2.32 -21.07 -3.52
N VAL A 126 3.61 -20.77 -3.66
CA VAL A 126 4.12 -19.83 -4.67
C VAL A 126 3.76 -20.33 -6.08
N ILE A 127 4.00 -21.59 -6.39
CA ILE A 127 3.70 -22.17 -7.70
C ILE A 127 2.21 -22.12 -8.00
N ILE A 128 1.35 -22.49 -7.05
CA ILE A 128 -0.11 -22.44 -7.19
C ILE A 128 -0.57 -21.00 -7.44
N THR A 129 -0.03 -20.06 -6.70
CA THR A 129 -0.40 -18.63 -6.84
C THR A 129 0.05 -18.09 -8.21
N VAL A 130 1.26 -18.42 -8.67
CA VAL A 130 1.74 -18.02 -10.00
C VAL A 130 0.83 -18.61 -11.10
N CYS A 131 0.42 -19.86 -10.97
CA CYS A 131 -0.53 -20.48 -11.89
C CYS A 131 -1.90 -19.75 -11.85
N GLY A 132 -2.38 -19.39 -10.66
CA GLY A 132 -3.61 -18.63 -10.50
C GLY A 132 -3.54 -17.24 -11.14
N ILE A 133 -2.42 -16.53 -11.00
CA ILE A 133 -2.17 -15.25 -11.67
C ILE A 133 -2.19 -15.42 -13.19
N ALA A 134 -1.52 -16.45 -13.70
CA ALA A 134 -1.50 -16.73 -15.14
C ALA A 134 -2.90 -17.00 -15.69
N LEU A 135 -3.69 -17.81 -14.99
CA LEU A 135 -5.08 -18.08 -15.37
C LEU A 135 -5.95 -16.81 -15.30
N PHE A 136 -5.74 -15.98 -14.29
CA PHE A 136 -6.45 -14.70 -14.15
C PHE A 136 -6.20 -13.80 -15.36
N PHE A 137 -4.93 -13.61 -15.75
CA PHE A 137 -4.58 -12.80 -16.90
C PHE A 137 -5.06 -13.40 -18.22
N PHE A 138 -5.08 -14.72 -18.34
CA PHE A 138 -5.59 -15.41 -19.54
C PHE A 138 -7.08 -15.19 -19.71
N ASP A 139 -7.85 -15.20 -18.61
CA ASP A 139 -9.31 -15.03 -18.64
C ASP A 139 -9.73 -13.56 -18.80
N GLN A 140 -8.93 -12.63 -18.33
CA GLN A 140 -9.22 -11.18 -18.31
C GLN A 140 -8.58 -10.42 -19.48
N LEU A 141 -8.70 -10.95 -20.70
CA LEU A 141 -8.13 -10.37 -21.93
C LEU A 141 -8.92 -9.17 -22.46
N THR A 142 -9.48 -8.32 -21.61
CA THR A 142 -10.11 -7.07 -22.03
C THR A 142 -9.04 -6.01 -22.31
N PRO A 143 -8.96 -5.41 -23.52
CA PRO A 143 -7.87 -4.50 -23.90
C PRO A 143 -7.70 -3.30 -22.96
N GLY A 144 -8.77 -2.78 -22.40
CA GLY A 144 -8.71 -1.61 -21.49
C GLY A 144 -8.28 -1.92 -20.05
N GLY A 145 -8.44 -3.18 -19.60
CA GLY A 145 -8.13 -3.58 -18.22
C GLY A 145 -6.76 -4.22 -18.05
N MET A 146 -6.11 -4.63 -19.13
CA MET A 146 -4.84 -5.35 -19.06
C MET A 146 -3.72 -4.52 -18.42
N LEU A 147 -3.58 -3.26 -18.80
CA LEU A 147 -2.57 -2.38 -18.22
C LEU A 147 -2.82 -2.18 -16.71
N GLY A 148 -4.06 -1.96 -16.30
CA GLY A 148 -4.43 -1.86 -14.90
C GLY A 148 -4.13 -3.12 -14.12
N ASN A 149 -4.38 -4.28 -14.68
CA ASN A 149 -4.07 -5.58 -14.07
C ASN A 149 -2.54 -5.80 -13.93
N ILE A 150 -1.75 -5.42 -14.94
CA ILE A 150 -0.28 -5.49 -14.88
C ILE A 150 0.25 -4.56 -13.79
N LEU A 151 -0.26 -3.32 -13.72
CA LEU A 151 0.14 -2.37 -12.69
C LEU A 151 -0.26 -2.84 -11.28
N ALA A 152 -1.41 -3.48 -11.13
CA ALA A 152 -1.84 -4.08 -9.86
C ALA A 152 -0.93 -5.25 -9.45
N LEU A 153 -0.44 -6.03 -10.40
CA LEU A 153 0.52 -7.09 -10.12
C LEU A 153 1.87 -6.53 -9.69
N ILE A 154 2.36 -5.48 -10.34
CA ILE A 154 3.58 -4.77 -9.93
C ILE A 154 3.39 -4.16 -8.53
N ASP A 155 2.21 -3.64 -8.23
CA ASP A 155 1.84 -3.18 -6.89
C ASP A 155 1.94 -4.31 -5.86
N GLY A 156 1.54 -5.53 -6.21
CA GLY A 156 1.75 -6.70 -5.36
C GLY A 156 3.23 -6.93 -5.01
N VAL A 157 4.13 -6.71 -5.96
CA VAL A 157 5.59 -6.79 -5.73
C VAL A 157 6.06 -5.69 -4.78
N THR A 158 5.65 -4.44 -4.98
CA THR A 158 6.05 -3.33 -4.10
C THR A 158 5.49 -3.49 -2.69
N MET A 159 4.27 -3.98 -2.57
CA MET A 159 3.65 -4.30 -1.27
C MET A 159 4.39 -5.44 -0.56
N GLY A 160 4.81 -6.46 -1.31
CA GLY A 160 5.69 -7.51 -0.80
C GLY A 160 7.01 -6.95 -0.27
N GLY A 161 7.58 -5.99 -0.96
CA GLY A 161 8.76 -5.24 -0.51
C GLY A 161 8.52 -4.46 0.78
N VAL A 162 7.38 -3.81 0.92
CA VAL A 162 6.99 -3.12 2.16
C VAL A 162 6.97 -4.11 3.32
N TYR A 163 6.29 -5.23 3.19
CA TYR A 163 6.23 -6.24 4.24
C TYR A 163 7.59 -6.85 4.56
N LEU A 164 8.41 -7.10 3.55
CA LEU A 164 9.74 -7.66 3.73
C LEU A 164 10.62 -6.73 4.57
N PHE A 165 10.75 -5.48 4.17
CA PHE A 165 11.65 -4.53 4.82
C PHE A 165 11.10 -4.03 6.17
N THR A 166 9.79 -3.87 6.31
CA THR A 166 9.19 -3.51 7.60
C THR A 166 9.28 -4.65 8.60
N GLY A 167 9.15 -5.89 8.16
CA GLY A 167 9.28 -7.06 9.04
C GLY A 167 10.67 -7.22 9.66
N GLU A 168 11.70 -6.71 9.02
CA GLU A 168 13.10 -6.76 9.50
C GLU A 168 13.52 -5.50 10.28
N SER A 169 12.59 -4.60 10.58
CA SER A 169 12.86 -3.30 11.20
C SER A 169 12.12 -3.13 12.51
N ASP A 170 12.68 -2.31 13.41
CA ASP A 170 11.97 -1.86 14.60
C ASP A 170 10.82 -0.91 14.23
N GLU A 171 9.96 -0.60 15.19
CA GLU A 171 8.77 0.23 14.93
C GLU A 171 9.13 1.63 14.46
N GLU A 172 10.15 2.24 15.05
CA GLU A 172 10.60 3.59 14.67
C GLU A 172 11.09 3.63 13.22
N ARG A 173 11.84 2.63 12.75
CA ARG A 173 12.28 2.52 11.36
C ARG A 173 11.14 2.22 10.40
N ARG A 174 10.23 1.35 10.79
CA ARG A 174 9.02 1.06 9.99
C ARG A 174 8.23 2.33 9.72
N LEU A 175 7.91 3.06 10.77
CA LEU A 175 7.13 4.30 10.66
C LEU A 175 7.89 5.38 9.92
N SER A 176 9.20 5.50 10.14
CA SER A 176 10.05 6.43 9.39
C SER A 176 10.06 6.12 7.89
N GLY A 177 10.17 4.86 7.51
CA GLY A 177 10.12 4.43 6.10
C GLY A 177 8.78 4.71 5.46
N ILE A 178 7.70 4.41 6.15
CA ILE A 178 6.33 4.72 5.68
C ILE A 178 6.14 6.23 5.54
N PHE A 179 6.59 7.00 6.52
CA PHE A 179 6.55 8.47 6.48
C PHE A 179 7.31 9.03 5.27
N LEU A 180 8.52 8.56 5.02
CA LEU A 180 9.31 8.97 3.86
C LEU A 180 8.60 8.63 2.55
N GLY A 181 8.01 7.45 2.44
CA GLY A 181 7.26 7.03 1.26
C GLY A 181 6.04 7.90 1.00
N LEU A 182 5.29 8.22 2.02
CA LEU A 182 4.12 9.10 1.92
C LEU A 182 4.55 10.54 1.58
N ALA A 183 5.63 11.03 2.16
CA ALA A 183 6.18 12.35 1.84
C ALA A 183 6.66 12.45 0.39
N VAL A 184 7.33 11.41 -0.12
CA VAL A 184 7.75 11.32 -1.52
C VAL A 184 6.55 11.31 -2.45
N THR A 185 5.51 10.55 -2.13
CA THR A 185 4.26 10.51 -2.90
C THR A 185 3.61 11.89 -2.96
N THR A 186 3.58 12.61 -1.84
CA THR A 186 3.08 13.99 -1.77
C THR A 186 3.90 14.91 -2.68
N ALA A 187 5.23 14.84 -2.59
CA ALA A 187 6.13 15.66 -3.39
C ALA A 187 5.97 15.40 -4.89
N VAL A 188 5.83 14.14 -5.29
CA VAL A 188 5.57 13.76 -6.69
C VAL A 188 4.23 14.30 -7.18
N GLY A 189 3.22 14.36 -6.32
CA GLY A 189 1.90 14.89 -6.65
C GLY A 189 1.86 16.40 -6.89
N ILE A 190 2.81 17.19 -6.38
CA ILE A 190 2.82 18.65 -6.51
C ILE A 190 2.88 19.11 -7.99
N PRO A 191 3.83 18.63 -8.83
CA PRO A 191 3.87 19.02 -10.24
C PRO A 191 2.58 18.69 -10.99
N PHE A 192 1.99 17.54 -10.69
CA PHE A 192 0.73 17.11 -11.29
C PHE A 192 -0.45 17.98 -10.85
N THR A 193 -0.46 18.48 -9.63
CA THR A 193 -1.48 19.42 -9.15
C THR A 193 -1.42 20.73 -9.91
N VAL A 194 -0.22 21.22 -10.24
CA VAL A 194 -0.03 22.42 -11.04
C VAL A 194 -0.46 22.19 -12.49
N ALA A 195 -0.08 21.05 -13.08
CA ALA A 195 -0.40 20.71 -14.48
C ALA A 195 -1.88 20.34 -14.67
N TYR A 196 -2.50 19.70 -13.69
CA TYR A 196 -3.89 19.23 -13.70
C TYR A 196 -4.63 19.72 -12.47
N PRO A 197 -5.01 21.01 -12.37
CA PRO A 197 -5.65 21.57 -11.20
C PRO A 197 -6.89 20.76 -10.81
N PRO A 198 -7.00 20.31 -9.55
CA PRO A 198 -8.15 19.54 -9.10
C PRO A 198 -9.37 20.43 -8.92
N GLU A 199 -10.55 19.90 -9.23
CA GLU A 199 -11.81 20.54 -8.90
C GLU A 199 -12.10 20.35 -7.41
N VAL A 200 -11.98 21.42 -6.64
CA VAL A 200 -12.14 21.38 -5.19
C VAL A 200 -13.62 21.45 -4.82
N THR A 201 -14.16 20.32 -4.39
CA THR A 201 -15.51 20.23 -3.83
C THR A 201 -15.45 19.73 -2.40
N VAL A 202 -16.46 20.02 -1.60
CA VAL A 202 -16.54 19.52 -0.21
C VAL A 202 -16.47 17.99 -0.18
N THR A 203 -17.18 17.33 -1.07
CA THR A 203 -17.19 15.86 -1.17
C THR A 203 -15.80 15.32 -1.52
N SER A 204 -15.11 15.91 -2.49
CA SER A 204 -13.74 15.49 -2.88
C SER A 204 -12.73 15.68 -1.76
N VAL A 205 -12.77 16.83 -1.08
CA VAL A 205 -11.87 17.12 0.06
C VAL A 205 -12.10 16.13 1.20
N LEU A 206 -13.37 15.88 1.57
CA LEU A 206 -13.70 14.92 2.61
C LEU A 206 -13.27 13.49 2.25
N ALA A 207 -13.46 13.08 0.99
CA ALA A 207 -13.03 11.77 0.52
C ALA A 207 -11.50 11.61 0.59
N VAL A 208 -10.74 12.62 0.20
CA VAL A 208 -9.27 12.61 0.24
C VAL A 208 -8.77 12.55 1.68
N ILE A 209 -9.32 13.35 2.57
CA ILE A 209 -8.98 13.32 4.00
C ILE A 209 -9.30 11.95 4.60
N ALA A 210 -10.48 11.41 4.30
CA ALA A 210 -10.88 10.08 4.78
C ALA A 210 -9.92 8.99 4.30
N MET A 211 -9.53 8.99 3.02
CA MET A 211 -8.55 8.04 2.49
C MET A 211 -7.19 8.17 3.18
N GLY A 212 -6.72 9.38 3.42
CA GLY A 212 -5.43 9.61 4.04
C GLY A 212 -5.41 9.27 5.53
N VAL A 213 -6.47 9.54 6.25
CA VAL A 213 -6.53 9.34 7.70
C VAL A 213 -7.00 7.93 8.07
N LEU A 214 -8.06 7.44 7.45
CA LEU A 214 -8.71 6.18 7.84
C LEU A 214 -8.10 4.95 7.18
N GLN A 215 -7.42 5.10 6.05
CA GLN A 215 -6.86 3.99 5.26
C GLN A 215 -5.33 3.91 5.36
N LEU A 216 -4.74 4.61 6.32
CA LEU A 216 -3.30 4.61 6.56
C LEU A 216 -2.80 3.30 7.21
#